data_c4eac542deb116229f5657fdc52af927
#
_entry.id   c4eac542deb116229f5657fdc52af927
#
_cell.length_a   1.000
_cell.length_b   1.000
_cell.length_c   1.000
_cell.angle_alpha   90.00
_cell.angle_beta   90.00
_cell.angle_gamma   90.00
#
_symmetry.space_group_name_H-M   'P 1'
#
loop_
_entity.id
_entity.type
_entity.pdbx_description
1 polymer ?
#
loop_
_entity_poly.entity_id
_entity_poly.type
_entity_poly.pdbx_seq_one_letter_code
_entity_poly.pdbx_strand_id
1 'polypeptide(L)'
;MKYFDWNNEKNEKLKTEREVGFEDVLIAIEEKRILDIIEHKNQKKYPDQKMFVVSINNYAYLIPFIENDQKIFLKTIIPSRKATKKYILKIKNK
;
A
#
# COMPACT_ATOMS: atom_id res chain seq x y z
N MET A 1 -20.42 3.99 0.63
CA MET A 1 -19.19 3.26 1.05
C MET A 1 -18.37 2.87 -0.16
N LYS A 2 -17.08 3.09 -0.12
CA LYS A 2 -16.20 2.78 -1.24
C LYS A 2 -15.71 1.35 -1.18
N TYR A 3 -15.53 0.74 -2.34
CA TYR A 3 -14.96 -0.60 -2.41
C TYR A 3 -13.55 -0.55 -3.00
N PHE A 4 -12.77 -1.59 -2.72
CA PHE A 4 -11.42 -1.70 -3.25
C PHE A 4 -11.43 -2.48 -4.56
N ASP A 5 -10.58 -2.04 -5.49
CA ASP A 5 -10.49 -2.67 -6.80
C ASP A 5 -9.03 -2.72 -7.22
N TRP A 6 -8.70 -3.60 -8.12
CA TRP A 6 -7.35 -3.73 -8.67
C TRP A 6 -7.39 -4.53 -9.96
N ASN A 7 -6.25 -4.58 -10.65
CA ASN A 7 -6.11 -5.35 -11.87
C ASN A 7 -5.76 -6.79 -11.49
N ASN A 8 -6.56 -7.77 -11.92
CA ASN A 8 -6.34 -9.16 -11.55
C ASN A 8 -5.05 -9.74 -12.11
N GLU A 9 -4.68 -9.36 -13.31
CA GLU A 9 -3.43 -9.83 -13.89
C GLU A 9 -2.23 -9.33 -13.09
N LYS A 10 -2.28 -8.06 -12.69
CA LYS A 10 -1.24 -7.49 -11.86
C LYS A 10 -1.16 -8.21 -10.51
N ASN A 11 -2.31 -8.53 -9.94
CA ASN A 11 -2.37 -9.23 -8.66
C ASN A 11 -1.69 -10.59 -8.75
N GLU A 12 -1.99 -11.36 -9.79
CA GLU A 12 -1.37 -12.68 -9.95
C GLU A 12 0.14 -12.56 -10.13
N LYS A 13 0.58 -11.55 -10.87
CA LYS A 13 1.99 -11.33 -11.08
C LYS A 13 2.71 -10.98 -9.76
N LEU A 14 2.09 -10.13 -8.96
CA LEU A 14 2.66 -9.75 -7.66
C LEU A 14 2.77 -10.95 -6.72
N LYS A 15 1.76 -11.80 -6.70
CA LYS A 15 1.80 -13.01 -5.88
C LYS A 15 2.94 -13.92 -6.28
N THR A 16 3.17 -14.05 -7.59
CA THR A 16 4.25 -14.88 -8.10
C THR A 16 5.62 -14.28 -7.81
N GLU A 17 5.77 -12.99 -8.01
CA GLU A 17 7.07 -12.33 -7.89
C GLU A 17 7.44 -11.95 -6.46
N ARG A 18 6.45 -11.59 -5.64
CA ARG A 18 6.72 -11.05 -4.31
C ARG A 18 6.00 -11.77 -3.19
N GLU A 19 5.19 -12.76 -3.53
CA GLU A 19 4.41 -13.56 -2.59
C GLU A 19 3.44 -12.70 -1.77
N VAL A 20 3.03 -11.56 -2.32
CA VAL A 20 2.09 -10.63 -1.70
C VAL A 20 1.08 -10.21 -2.75
N GLY A 21 -0.19 -10.31 -2.42
CA GLY A 21 -1.26 -9.89 -3.31
C GLY A 21 -2.09 -8.77 -2.71
N PHE A 22 -3.00 -8.22 -3.51
CA PHE A 22 -3.87 -7.16 -3.01
C PHE A 22 -4.81 -7.65 -1.93
N GLU A 23 -5.11 -8.94 -1.88
CA GLU A 23 -5.89 -9.52 -0.79
C GLU A 23 -5.19 -9.32 0.55
N ASP A 24 -3.86 -9.45 0.56
CA ASP A 24 -3.09 -9.23 1.78
C ASP A 24 -3.17 -7.78 2.23
N VAL A 25 -3.25 -6.86 1.26
CA VAL A 25 -3.42 -5.43 1.56
C VAL A 25 -4.76 -5.20 2.23
N LEU A 26 -5.83 -5.82 1.70
CA LEU A 26 -7.16 -5.66 2.29
C LEU A 26 -7.19 -6.18 3.71
N ILE A 27 -6.57 -7.32 3.95
CA ILE A 27 -6.51 -7.88 5.31
C ILE A 27 -5.78 -6.92 6.24
N ALA A 28 -4.67 -6.35 5.78
CA ALA A 28 -3.91 -5.40 6.58
C ALA A 28 -4.75 -4.17 6.93
N ILE A 29 -5.51 -3.69 5.96
CA ILE A 29 -6.39 -2.53 6.20
C ILE A 29 -7.47 -2.88 7.21
N GLU A 30 -8.10 -4.05 7.06
CA GLU A 30 -9.15 -4.49 8.00
C GLU A 30 -8.60 -4.68 9.41
N GLU A 31 -7.37 -5.14 9.52
CA GLU A 31 -6.73 -5.37 10.82
C GLU A 31 -6.07 -4.12 11.37
N LYS A 32 -6.31 -2.98 10.75
CA LYS A 32 -5.78 -1.68 11.19
C LYS A 32 -4.26 -1.63 11.19
N ARG A 33 -3.64 -2.29 10.21
CA ARG A 33 -2.19 -2.25 10.04
C ARG A 33 -1.75 -1.22 9.01
N ILE A 34 -2.57 -0.18 8.82
CA ILE A 34 -2.16 0.98 8.02
C ILE A 34 -1.25 1.81 8.91
N LEU A 35 -0.03 2.01 8.43
CA LEU A 35 0.97 2.78 9.18
C LEU A 35 0.89 4.27 8.85
N ASP A 36 0.48 4.59 7.62
CA ASP A 36 0.37 5.97 7.20
C ASP A 36 -0.37 6.03 5.86
N ILE A 37 -0.82 7.21 5.50
CA ILE A 37 -1.37 7.49 4.18
C ILE A 37 -0.66 8.75 3.73
N ILE A 38 0.09 8.65 2.62
CA ILE A 38 0.92 9.75 2.15
C ILE A 38 0.54 10.16 0.74
N GLU A 39 0.81 11.41 0.41
CA GLU A 39 0.57 11.93 -0.93
C GLU A 39 1.81 11.73 -1.78
N HIS A 40 1.61 11.61 -3.10
CA HIS A 40 2.73 11.47 -4.00
C HIS A 40 3.59 12.74 -3.95
N LYS A 41 4.91 12.58 -3.98
CA LYS A 41 5.82 13.72 -3.89
C LYS A 41 5.64 14.71 -5.03
N ASN A 42 5.36 14.22 -6.23
CA ASN A 42 5.18 15.08 -7.39
C ASN A 42 3.69 15.30 -7.64
N GLN A 43 3.12 16.27 -6.94
CA GLN A 43 1.69 16.56 -7.05
C GLN A 43 1.33 17.19 -8.40
N LYS A 44 2.28 17.81 -9.06
CA LYS A 44 2.00 18.38 -10.39
C LYS A 44 1.74 17.31 -11.41
N LYS A 45 2.52 16.23 -11.37
CA LYS A 45 2.39 15.11 -12.31
C LYS A 45 1.33 14.11 -11.87
N TYR A 46 1.17 13.95 -10.56
CA TYR A 46 0.25 12.96 -10.00
C TYR A 46 -0.63 13.62 -8.94
N PRO A 47 -1.53 14.53 -9.36
CA PRO A 47 -2.25 15.40 -8.40
C PRO A 47 -3.14 14.68 -7.40
N ASP A 48 -3.72 13.56 -7.78
CA ASP A 48 -4.63 12.86 -6.88
C ASP A 48 -4.10 11.51 -6.43
N GLN A 49 -2.80 11.29 -6.60
CA GLN A 49 -2.22 10.00 -6.27
C GLN A 49 -1.73 9.97 -4.83
N LYS A 50 -2.21 9.00 -4.10
CA LYS A 50 -1.83 8.78 -2.70
C LYS A 50 -1.31 7.36 -2.55
N MET A 51 -0.68 7.09 -1.42
CA MET A 51 -0.19 5.76 -1.11
C MET A 51 -0.54 5.38 0.31
N PHE A 52 -1.02 4.14 0.49
CA PHE A 52 -1.10 3.55 1.81
C PHE A 52 0.29 3.01 2.16
N VAL A 53 0.66 3.13 3.42
CA VAL A 53 1.82 2.43 3.95
C VAL A 53 1.26 1.39 4.90
N VAL A 54 1.43 0.12 4.57
CA VAL A 54 0.84 -0.97 5.36
C VAL A 54 1.92 -1.94 5.82
N SER A 55 1.64 -2.62 6.94
CA SER A 55 2.52 -3.64 7.48
C SER A 55 1.98 -5.02 7.09
N ILE A 56 2.80 -5.78 6.38
CA ILE A 56 2.48 -7.16 6.01
C ILE A 56 3.71 -8.00 6.36
N ASN A 57 3.54 -8.99 7.20
CA ASN A 57 4.64 -9.85 7.64
C ASN A 57 5.80 -9.04 8.23
N ASN A 58 5.48 -8.01 9.01
CA ASN A 58 6.45 -7.15 9.67
C ASN A 58 7.35 -6.36 8.71
N TYR A 59 6.87 -6.15 7.50
CA TYR A 59 7.57 -5.34 6.50
C TYR A 59 6.61 -4.29 5.96
N ALA A 60 7.12 -3.09 5.68
CA ALA A 60 6.27 -2.01 5.18
C ALA A 60 6.21 -2.04 3.65
N TYR A 61 4.99 -1.92 3.15
CA TYR A 61 4.73 -1.86 1.71
C TYR A 61 4.01 -0.57 1.38
N LEU A 62 4.36 0.00 0.24
CA LEU A 62 3.69 1.19 -0.29
C LEU A 62 2.69 0.75 -1.34
N ILE A 63 1.46 1.21 -1.20
CA ILE A 63 0.37 0.82 -2.08
C ILE A 63 -0.20 2.08 -2.73
N PRO A 64 0.32 2.47 -3.89
CA PRO A 64 -0.24 3.62 -4.60
C PRO A 64 -1.68 3.35 -4.99
N PHE A 65 -2.54 4.33 -4.83
CA PHE A 65 -3.96 4.17 -5.16
C PHE A 65 -4.54 5.46 -5.71
N ILE A 66 -5.65 5.31 -6.42
CA ILE A 66 -6.45 6.41 -6.92
C ILE A 66 -7.86 6.21 -6.38
N GLU A 67 -8.47 7.29 -5.92
CA GLU A 67 -9.76 7.22 -5.27
C GLU A 67 -10.77 8.11 -5.99
N ASN A 68 -12.00 7.61 -6.16
CA ASN A 68 -13.10 8.44 -6.62
C ASN A 68 -14.28 8.22 -5.67
N ASP A 69 -15.48 8.68 -6.07
CA ASP A 69 -16.64 8.60 -5.18
C ASP A 69 -17.10 7.19 -4.88
N GLN A 70 -16.74 6.23 -5.72
CA GLN A 70 -17.23 4.87 -5.62
C GLN A 70 -16.19 3.87 -5.17
N LYS A 71 -14.93 4.06 -5.53
CA LYS A 71 -13.93 3.04 -5.26
C LYS A 71 -12.54 3.59 -5.01
N ILE A 72 -11.72 2.73 -4.43
CA ILE A 72 -10.30 2.97 -4.22
C ILE A 72 -9.59 1.93 -5.08
N PHE A 73 -8.91 2.39 -6.13
CA PHE A 73 -8.21 1.50 -7.05
C PHE A 73 -6.74 1.37 -6.64
N LEU A 74 -6.36 0.16 -6.23
CA LEU A 74 -5.00 -0.14 -5.80
C LEU A 74 -4.15 -0.43 -7.03
N LYS A 75 -3.08 0.33 -7.24
CA LYS A 75 -2.31 0.25 -8.47
C LYS A 75 -1.21 -0.80 -8.45
N THR A 76 -0.48 -0.90 -7.35
CA THR A 76 0.60 -1.88 -7.23
C THR A 76 0.99 -2.02 -5.76
N ILE A 77 1.94 -2.89 -5.49
CA ILE A 77 2.47 -3.13 -4.14
C ILE A 77 3.98 -3.02 -4.23
N ILE A 78 4.57 -2.10 -3.48
CA ILE A 78 6.01 -1.84 -3.53
C ILE A 78 6.61 -2.06 -2.15
N PRO A 79 7.51 -3.04 -1.97
CA PRO A 79 8.19 -3.19 -0.69
C PRO A 79 9.11 -2.00 -0.45
N SER A 80 9.18 -1.52 0.78
CA SER A 80 9.98 -0.35 1.09
C SER A 80 10.80 -0.57 2.35
N ARG A 81 12.11 -0.69 2.17
CA ARG A 81 13.03 -0.80 3.30
C ARG A 81 13.02 0.49 4.11
N LYS A 82 12.97 1.62 3.44
CA LYS A 82 12.96 2.91 4.11
C LYS A 82 11.74 3.07 5.01
N ALA A 83 10.57 2.71 4.50
CA ALA A 83 9.35 2.79 5.29
C ALA A 83 9.36 1.77 6.42
N THR A 84 9.93 0.60 6.19
CA THR A 84 10.06 -0.40 7.24
C THR A 84 10.88 0.14 8.40
N LYS A 85 12.00 0.78 8.11
CA LYS A 85 12.82 1.37 9.16
C LYS A 85 12.09 2.50 9.87
N LYS A 86 11.37 3.31 9.12
CA LYS A 86 10.70 4.47 9.69
C LYS A 86 9.51 4.10 10.56
N TYR A 87 8.69 3.15 10.13
CA TYR A 87 7.42 2.88 10.79
C TYR A 87 7.41 1.62 11.64
N ILE A 88 8.21 0.63 11.30
CA ILE A 88 8.18 -0.65 12.00
C ILE A 88 9.36 -0.78 12.97
N LEU A 89 10.55 -0.40 12.53
CA LEU A 89 11.76 -0.58 13.34
C LEU A 89 12.13 0.62 14.19
N LYS A 90 11.41 1.72 14.07
CA LYS A 90 11.77 2.97 14.74
C LYS A 90 11.93 2.84 16.25
N ILE A 91 11.14 1.98 16.87
CA ILE A 91 11.21 1.78 18.32
C ILE A 91 12.55 1.20 18.73
N LYS A 92 13.15 0.39 17.88
CA LYS A 92 14.41 -0.26 18.17
C LYS A 92 15.61 0.66 18.05
N ASN A 93 15.42 1.84 17.51
CA ASN A 93 16.50 2.80 17.27
C ASN A 93 16.60 3.87 18.33
N LYS A 94 15.98 3.65 19.42
CA LYS A 94 16.01 4.59 20.54
C LYS A 94 17.26 4.48 21.37
#